data_d847678624f291743e78005a3edc97ae
#
_entry.id   d847678624f291743e78005a3edc97ae
#
_cell.length_a   1.000
_cell.length_b   1.000
_cell.length_c   1.000
_cell.angle_alpha   90.00
_cell.angle_beta   90.00
_cell.angle_gamma   90.00
#
_symmetry.space_group_name_H-M   'P 1'
#
loop_
_entity.id
_entity.type
_entity.pdbx_description
1 polymer ?
#
loop_
_entity_poly.entity_id
_entity_poly.type
_entity_poly.pdbx_seq_one_letter_code
_entity_poly.pdbx_strand_id
1 'polypeptide(L)'
;MKVIICGAGGVGTTLAQHLLKEKNDITIIDQSEENLREIKEHLDVNTYVGFGSQPGILDKAGAKNAEMLIAVTQSDEVNMIACEVANSQFNIPLKVARIRDQHYLDPNYKSLFSKNQISVDLIISPETEVAEAIRRRLIAPGAFEIIPFSEKKIVLLGIKIENNCIHLINKQLSKIQENLNDLKMNFLVIFRKEKIIVPNENEKIKKGDSVYVIADTNDLHKVMVFFGHKETKANSVIIVGGGNIGVSLAKKLEETKFGANTKLIELNKERAEKISVSLNNTLVINGNSLDPEILQEAKISETETIISVTNQDEVNILTSLLAKKKGCKRTISLANDTTYRSILEPLGIDDVLSPQAITVSRILSFIRKGNIRQVYSLREGEGEVIEADAIEASSIVDKKISELKLPNGVKIGAVLKNDVEVCMPKPDLKINDGDRVILFSLSKMIKKVENLLSVKFRFY
;
A
#
# COMPACT_ATOMS: atom_id res chain seq x y z
N MET A 1 -22.91 -3.17 -1.12
CA MET A 1 -22.67 -3.38 -2.56
C MET A 1 -22.69 -4.87 -2.85
N LYS A 2 -23.10 -5.23 -4.06
CA LYS A 2 -22.96 -6.59 -4.57
C LYS A 2 -21.69 -6.64 -5.45
N VAL A 3 -20.71 -7.44 -5.06
CA VAL A 3 -19.39 -7.49 -5.68
C VAL A 3 -19.09 -8.91 -6.17
N ILE A 4 -18.64 -9.02 -7.41
CA ILE A 4 -18.15 -10.28 -7.98
C ILE A 4 -16.62 -10.21 -8.04
N ILE A 5 -15.94 -11.23 -7.48
CA ILE A 5 -14.49 -11.37 -7.51
C ILE A 5 -14.16 -12.59 -8.40
N CYS A 6 -13.41 -12.38 -9.46
CA CYS A 6 -12.88 -13.44 -10.31
C CYS A 6 -11.43 -13.73 -9.89
N GLY A 7 -11.22 -14.91 -9.31
CA GLY A 7 -9.96 -15.36 -8.73
C GLY A 7 -10.04 -15.58 -7.22
N ALA A 8 -9.89 -16.84 -6.79
CA ALA A 8 -9.91 -17.30 -5.39
C ALA A 8 -8.50 -17.47 -4.80
N GLY A 9 -7.48 -16.87 -5.41
CA GLY A 9 -6.12 -16.81 -4.87
C GLY A 9 -6.00 -15.80 -3.72
N GLY A 10 -4.79 -15.65 -3.16
CA GLY A 10 -4.53 -14.81 -1.99
C GLY A 10 -5.10 -13.39 -2.06
N VAL A 11 -4.99 -12.70 -3.21
CA VAL A 11 -5.54 -11.35 -3.41
C VAL A 11 -7.08 -11.37 -3.32
N GLY A 12 -7.74 -12.29 -4.06
CA GLY A 12 -9.21 -12.37 -4.07
C GLY A 12 -9.79 -12.74 -2.72
N THR A 13 -9.16 -13.71 -2.03
CA THR A 13 -9.58 -14.13 -0.68
C THR A 13 -9.46 -13.00 0.33
N THR A 14 -8.32 -12.30 0.33
CA THR A 14 -8.12 -11.16 1.25
C THR A 14 -9.08 -10.01 0.95
N LEU A 15 -9.34 -9.70 -0.33
CA LEU A 15 -10.36 -8.72 -0.72
C LEU A 15 -11.75 -9.11 -0.20
N ALA A 16 -12.14 -10.37 -0.39
CA ALA A 16 -13.42 -10.87 0.10
C ALA A 16 -13.54 -10.69 1.63
N GLN A 17 -12.50 -11.04 2.39
CA GLN A 17 -12.46 -10.84 3.85
C GLN A 17 -12.68 -9.37 4.24
N HIS A 18 -12.00 -8.43 3.56
CA HIS A 18 -12.17 -7.00 3.84
C HIS A 18 -13.57 -6.50 3.51
N LEU A 19 -14.07 -6.83 2.33
CA LEU A 19 -15.37 -6.37 1.86
C LEU A 19 -16.54 -6.97 2.67
N LEU A 20 -16.42 -8.22 3.15
CA LEU A 20 -17.38 -8.83 4.06
C LEU A 20 -17.47 -8.09 5.41
N LYS A 21 -16.33 -7.69 6.00
CA LYS A 21 -16.32 -6.90 7.24
C LYS A 21 -17.11 -5.59 7.08
N GLU A 22 -17.21 -5.08 5.86
CA GLU A 22 -17.98 -3.89 5.49
C GLU A 22 -19.42 -4.20 5.10
N LYS A 23 -19.90 -5.44 5.33
CA LYS A 23 -21.26 -5.89 5.01
C LYS A 23 -21.62 -5.76 3.52
N ASN A 24 -20.69 -6.05 2.63
CA ASN A 24 -20.95 -6.22 1.20
C ASN A 24 -21.39 -7.67 0.93
N ASP A 25 -22.17 -7.88 -0.14
CA ASP A 25 -22.58 -9.20 -0.66
C ASP A 25 -21.52 -9.64 -1.67
N ILE A 26 -20.80 -10.73 -1.38
CA ILE A 26 -19.63 -11.16 -2.15
C ILE A 26 -19.91 -12.49 -2.84
N THR A 27 -19.64 -12.51 -4.14
CA THR A 27 -19.60 -13.73 -4.95
C THR A 27 -18.21 -13.93 -5.50
N ILE A 28 -17.64 -15.15 -5.38
CA ILE A 28 -16.31 -15.50 -5.88
C ILE A 28 -16.43 -16.53 -6.99
N ILE A 29 -15.70 -16.30 -8.10
CA ILE A 29 -15.60 -17.21 -9.24
C ILE A 29 -14.16 -17.67 -9.35
N ASP A 30 -13.91 -18.97 -9.42
CA ASP A 30 -12.59 -19.56 -9.70
C ASP A 30 -12.73 -20.90 -10.43
N GLN A 31 -11.68 -21.30 -11.12
CA GLN A 31 -11.62 -22.62 -11.79
C GLN A 31 -11.35 -23.75 -10.79
N SER A 32 -10.65 -23.47 -9.68
CA SER A 32 -10.29 -24.40 -8.64
C SER A 32 -11.44 -24.57 -7.64
N GLU A 33 -12.06 -25.74 -7.66
CA GLU A 33 -13.07 -26.12 -6.67
C GLU A 33 -12.47 -26.19 -5.25
N GLU A 34 -11.20 -26.60 -5.15
CA GLU A 34 -10.48 -26.69 -3.87
C GLU A 34 -10.31 -25.32 -3.21
N ASN A 35 -9.82 -24.32 -3.95
CA ASN A 35 -9.71 -22.94 -3.43
C ASN A 35 -11.08 -22.39 -2.99
N LEU A 36 -12.11 -22.64 -3.78
CA LEU A 36 -13.47 -22.18 -3.45
C LEU A 36 -14.03 -22.85 -2.20
N ARG A 37 -13.71 -24.15 -1.99
CA ARG A 37 -14.12 -24.87 -0.79
C ARG A 37 -13.44 -24.32 0.45
N GLU A 38 -12.12 -24.11 0.42
CA GLU A 38 -11.37 -23.49 1.52
C GLU A 38 -11.95 -22.13 1.91
N ILE A 39 -12.23 -21.29 0.91
CA ILE A 39 -12.81 -19.96 1.17
C ILE A 39 -14.17 -20.07 1.82
N LYS A 40 -15.04 -20.97 1.34
CA LYS A 40 -16.40 -21.15 1.85
C LYS A 40 -16.44 -21.70 3.28
N GLU A 41 -15.41 -22.45 3.71
CA GLU A 41 -15.27 -22.92 5.09
C GLU A 41 -15.02 -21.76 6.08
N HIS A 42 -14.41 -20.67 5.61
CA HIS A 42 -13.98 -19.56 6.47
C HIS A 42 -14.76 -18.25 6.26
N LEU A 43 -15.42 -18.10 5.11
CA LEU A 43 -16.11 -16.85 4.73
C LEU A 43 -17.56 -17.14 4.28
N ASP A 44 -18.45 -16.25 4.66
CA ASP A 44 -19.86 -16.28 4.20
C ASP A 44 -19.97 -15.62 2.83
N VAL A 45 -19.62 -16.38 1.78
CA VAL A 45 -19.62 -15.94 0.38
C VAL A 45 -20.30 -16.94 -0.54
N ASN A 46 -20.87 -16.43 -1.63
CA ASN A 46 -21.32 -17.27 -2.73
C ASN A 46 -20.13 -17.67 -3.60
N THR A 47 -20.08 -18.92 -4.07
CA THR A 47 -18.99 -19.42 -4.89
C THR A 47 -19.49 -20.10 -6.15
N TYR A 48 -18.80 -19.89 -7.28
CA TYR A 48 -19.10 -20.54 -8.56
C TYR A 48 -17.80 -21.04 -9.21
N VAL A 49 -17.81 -22.32 -9.59
CA VAL A 49 -16.69 -22.93 -10.33
C VAL A 49 -16.78 -22.56 -11.81
N GLY A 50 -15.73 -21.99 -12.36
CA GLY A 50 -15.64 -21.66 -13.77
C GLY A 50 -14.73 -20.46 -14.07
N PHE A 51 -14.75 -20.05 -15.33
CA PHE A 51 -13.99 -18.89 -15.79
C PHE A 51 -14.82 -17.61 -15.59
N GLY A 52 -14.25 -16.62 -14.93
CA GLY A 52 -14.87 -15.29 -14.76
C GLY A 52 -15.09 -14.53 -16.07
N SER A 53 -14.48 -14.97 -17.18
CA SER A 53 -14.69 -14.43 -18.53
C SER A 53 -15.88 -15.04 -19.27
N GLN A 54 -16.54 -16.08 -18.73
CA GLN A 54 -17.68 -16.72 -19.38
C GLN A 54 -18.99 -16.03 -18.99
N PRO A 55 -19.79 -15.53 -19.97
CA PRO A 55 -21.06 -14.84 -19.68
C PRO A 55 -22.05 -15.68 -18.86
N GLY A 56 -22.13 -16.99 -19.14
CA GLY A 56 -23.05 -17.89 -18.40
C GLY A 56 -22.66 -18.11 -16.95
N ILE A 57 -21.37 -18.06 -16.60
CA ILE A 57 -20.88 -18.12 -15.22
C ILE A 57 -21.16 -16.80 -14.50
N LEU A 58 -20.89 -15.67 -15.16
CA LEU A 58 -21.18 -14.35 -14.64
C LEU A 58 -22.69 -14.15 -14.37
N ASP A 59 -23.56 -14.66 -15.27
CA ASP A 59 -25.02 -14.59 -15.07
C ASP A 59 -25.44 -15.37 -13.82
N LYS A 60 -24.96 -16.62 -13.67
CA LYS A 60 -25.20 -17.44 -12.47
C LYS A 60 -24.68 -16.78 -11.19
N ALA A 61 -23.53 -16.09 -11.27
CA ALA A 61 -22.96 -15.34 -10.16
C ALA A 61 -23.71 -14.05 -9.81
N GLY A 62 -24.77 -13.72 -10.55
CA GLY A 62 -25.65 -12.59 -10.30
C GLY A 62 -25.14 -11.26 -10.87
N ALA A 63 -24.41 -11.30 -11.98
CA ALA A 63 -23.81 -10.13 -12.64
C ALA A 63 -24.84 -9.04 -12.99
N LYS A 64 -26.09 -9.40 -13.34
CA LYS A 64 -27.19 -8.45 -13.63
C LYS A 64 -27.46 -7.44 -12.50
N ASN A 65 -27.14 -7.80 -11.26
CA ASN A 65 -27.38 -6.97 -10.09
C ASN A 65 -26.07 -6.57 -9.40
N ALA A 66 -24.93 -6.88 -9.98
CA ALA A 66 -23.63 -6.54 -9.40
C ALA A 66 -23.31 -5.04 -9.63
N GLU A 67 -22.77 -4.40 -8.61
CA GLU A 67 -22.30 -3.02 -8.68
C GLU A 67 -20.81 -2.96 -9.07
N MET A 68 -20.09 -4.08 -8.91
CA MET A 68 -18.65 -4.14 -9.19
C MET A 68 -18.20 -5.54 -9.58
N LEU A 69 -17.22 -5.59 -10.50
CA LEU A 69 -16.46 -6.78 -10.82
C LEU A 69 -14.97 -6.53 -10.56
N ILE A 70 -14.30 -7.46 -9.87
CA ILE A 70 -12.87 -7.41 -9.58
C ILE A 70 -12.23 -8.67 -10.17
N ALA A 71 -11.48 -8.53 -11.25
CA ALA A 71 -10.79 -9.61 -11.93
C ALA A 71 -9.31 -9.66 -11.52
N VAL A 72 -8.95 -10.64 -10.69
CA VAL A 72 -7.61 -10.80 -10.07
C VAL A 72 -7.07 -12.21 -10.24
N THR A 73 -7.44 -12.89 -11.33
CA THR A 73 -6.92 -14.20 -11.69
C THR A 73 -5.44 -14.12 -12.09
N GLN A 74 -4.83 -15.26 -12.39
CA GLN A 74 -3.42 -15.31 -12.85
C GLN A 74 -3.23 -14.92 -14.31
N SER A 75 -4.30 -14.93 -15.15
CA SER A 75 -4.25 -14.56 -16.57
C SER A 75 -4.77 -13.15 -16.79
N ASP A 76 -3.94 -12.30 -17.38
CA ASP A 76 -4.29 -10.93 -17.76
C ASP A 76 -5.43 -10.92 -18.78
N GLU A 77 -5.41 -11.84 -19.76
CA GLU A 77 -6.43 -12.00 -20.79
C GLU A 77 -7.80 -12.34 -20.18
N VAL A 78 -7.83 -13.28 -19.22
CA VAL A 78 -9.07 -13.63 -18.51
C VAL A 78 -9.60 -12.43 -17.73
N ASN A 79 -8.72 -11.66 -17.09
CA ASN A 79 -9.10 -10.46 -16.34
C ASN A 79 -9.67 -9.37 -17.25
N MET A 80 -9.04 -9.13 -18.41
CA MET A 80 -9.53 -8.18 -19.40
C MET A 80 -10.88 -8.59 -19.99
N ILE A 81 -11.01 -9.86 -20.39
CA ILE A 81 -12.28 -10.35 -20.99
C ILE A 81 -13.38 -10.39 -19.94
N ALA A 82 -13.10 -10.75 -18.68
CA ALA A 82 -14.09 -10.69 -17.61
C ALA A 82 -14.66 -9.28 -17.43
N CYS A 83 -13.81 -8.26 -17.46
CA CYS A 83 -14.23 -6.87 -17.38
C CYS A 83 -15.06 -6.45 -18.61
N GLU A 84 -14.65 -6.85 -19.82
CA GLU A 84 -15.38 -6.53 -21.04
C GLU A 84 -16.75 -7.21 -21.10
N VAL A 85 -16.85 -8.48 -20.72
CA VAL A 85 -18.15 -9.18 -20.63
C VAL A 85 -19.04 -8.55 -19.56
N ALA A 86 -18.47 -8.19 -18.42
CA ALA A 86 -19.19 -7.50 -17.35
C ALA A 86 -19.77 -6.15 -17.82
N ASN A 87 -19.04 -5.44 -18.66
CA ASN A 87 -19.46 -4.18 -19.25
C ASN A 87 -20.55 -4.40 -20.31
N SER A 88 -20.21 -5.18 -21.36
CA SER A 88 -21.03 -5.28 -22.57
C SER A 88 -22.32 -6.08 -22.38
N GLN A 89 -22.35 -7.09 -21.49
CA GLN A 89 -23.50 -7.98 -21.30
C GLN A 89 -24.31 -7.64 -20.04
N PHE A 90 -23.70 -7.07 -19.02
CA PHE A 90 -24.34 -6.87 -17.72
C PHE A 90 -24.35 -5.42 -17.24
N ASN A 91 -23.64 -4.51 -17.93
CA ASN A 91 -23.53 -3.09 -17.58
C ASN A 91 -23.05 -2.87 -16.14
N ILE A 92 -22.12 -3.69 -15.66
CA ILE A 92 -21.56 -3.52 -14.30
C ILE A 92 -20.81 -2.18 -14.24
N PRO A 93 -21.17 -1.28 -13.29
CA PRO A 93 -20.64 0.09 -13.28
C PRO A 93 -19.13 0.19 -13.08
N LEU A 94 -18.58 -0.64 -12.17
CA LEU A 94 -17.18 -0.57 -11.80
C LEU A 94 -16.46 -1.89 -12.11
N LYS A 95 -15.35 -1.79 -12.83
CA LYS A 95 -14.56 -2.94 -13.27
C LYS A 95 -13.09 -2.72 -12.95
N VAL A 96 -12.51 -3.65 -12.20
CA VAL A 96 -11.10 -3.65 -11.78
C VAL A 96 -10.41 -4.86 -12.41
N ALA A 97 -9.29 -4.64 -13.09
CA ALA A 97 -8.48 -5.70 -13.67
C ALA A 97 -7.06 -5.68 -13.13
N ARG A 98 -6.56 -6.84 -12.73
CA ARG A 98 -5.13 -7.08 -12.50
C ARG A 98 -4.46 -7.37 -13.82
N ILE A 99 -3.45 -6.56 -14.17
CA ILE A 99 -2.63 -6.70 -15.38
C ILE A 99 -1.16 -6.71 -14.96
N ARG A 100 -0.46 -7.79 -15.27
CA ARG A 100 0.94 -8.03 -14.86
C ARG A 100 1.93 -7.75 -15.99
N ASP A 101 1.53 -8.05 -17.22
CA ASP A 101 2.39 -7.89 -18.38
C ASP A 101 2.52 -6.40 -18.74
N GLN A 102 3.77 -5.93 -18.71
CA GLN A 102 4.10 -4.54 -18.95
C GLN A 102 3.85 -4.11 -20.40
N HIS A 103 3.75 -5.04 -21.36
CA HIS A 103 3.41 -4.72 -22.74
C HIS A 103 1.99 -4.17 -22.88
N TYR A 104 1.02 -4.67 -22.08
CA TYR A 104 -0.33 -4.09 -22.04
C TYR A 104 -0.37 -2.70 -21.40
N LEU A 105 0.63 -2.37 -20.58
CA LEU A 105 0.69 -1.11 -19.83
C LEU A 105 1.57 -0.05 -20.53
N ASP A 106 2.14 -0.36 -21.69
CA ASP A 106 2.92 0.58 -22.49
C ASP A 106 2.05 1.79 -22.87
N PRO A 107 2.55 3.03 -22.67
CA PRO A 107 1.83 4.26 -23.03
C PRO A 107 1.33 4.30 -24.46
N ASN A 108 2.01 3.63 -25.41
CA ASN A 108 1.62 3.56 -26.81
C ASN A 108 0.31 2.77 -27.01
N TYR A 109 -0.03 1.86 -26.10
CA TYR A 109 -1.24 1.03 -26.13
C TYR A 109 -2.31 1.47 -25.12
N LYS A 110 -2.18 2.64 -24.53
CA LYS A 110 -3.09 3.16 -23.48
C LYS A 110 -4.56 3.21 -23.97
N SER A 111 -4.78 3.38 -25.28
CA SER A 111 -6.12 3.37 -25.86
C SER A 111 -6.84 2.02 -25.71
N LEU A 112 -6.12 0.91 -25.53
CA LEU A 112 -6.68 -0.43 -25.34
C LEU A 112 -7.69 -0.48 -24.17
N PHE A 113 -7.45 0.29 -23.11
CA PHE A 113 -8.30 0.36 -21.91
C PHE A 113 -9.25 1.58 -21.92
N SER A 114 -9.71 1.99 -23.09
CA SER A 114 -10.72 3.04 -23.21
C SER A 114 -12.14 2.47 -23.07
N LYS A 115 -13.11 3.31 -22.72
CA LYS A 115 -14.53 2.91 -22.60
C LYS A 115 -15.13 2.27 -23.86
N ASN A 116 -14.53 2.55 -25.02
CA ASN A 116 -15.00 2.04 -26.31
C ASN A 116 -14.25 0.77 -26.77
N GLN A 117 -13.32 0.27 -25.98
CA GLN A 117 -12.56 -0.95 -26.25
C GLN A 117 -12.67 -1.93 -25.06
N ILE A 118 -11.61 -2.17 -24.30
CA ILE A 118 -11.69 -3.01 -23.11
C ILE A 118 -12.05 -2.11 -21.92
N SER A 119 -13.28 -2.20 -21.44
CA SER A 119 -13.77 -1.33 -20.38
C SER A 119 -13.26 -1.75 -19.02
N VAL A 120 -12.17 -1.12 -18.57
CA VAL A 120 -11.57 -1.30 -17.24
C VAL A 120 -11.48 0.07 -16.57
N ASP A 121 -12.09 0.23 -15.41
CA ASP A 121 -12.08 1.49 -14.66
C ASP A 121 -10.82 1.66 -13.80
N LEU A 122 -10.26 0.55 -13.31
CA LEU A 122 -8.97 0.53 -12.61
C LEU A 122 -8.12 -0.66 -13.06
N ILE A 123 -6.93 -0.35 -13.55
CA ILE A 123 -5.89 -1.33 -13.81
C ILE A 123 -4.93 -1.39 -12.62
N ILE A 124 -4.59 -2.59 -12.18
CA ILE A 124 -3.63 -2.81 -11.11
C ILE A 124 -2.50 -3.68 -11.62
N SER A 125 -1.29 -3.15 -11.57
CA SER A 125 -0.06 -3.89 -11.79
C SER A 125 0.65 -4.08 -10.45
N PRO A 126 0.55 -5.27 -9.82
CA PRO A 126 1.21 -5.53 -8.55
C PRO A 126 2.70 -5.24 -8.60
N GLU A 127 3.34 -5.58 -9.71
CA GLU A 127 4.77 -5.38 -9.93
C GLU A 127 5.17 -3.91 -9.87
N THR A 128 4.39 -3.06 -10.50
CA THR A 128 4.62 -1.61 -10.50
C THR A 128 4.34 -0.99 -9.13
N GLU A 129 3.26 -1.42 -8.46
CA GLU A 129 2.89 -0.93 -7.13
C GLU A 129 3.93 -1.32 -6.07
N VAL A 130 4.43 -2.58 -6.12
CA VAL A 130 5.48 -3.05 -5.21
C VAL A 130 6.80 -2.31 -5.44
N ALA A 131 7.22 -2.16 -6.70
CA ALA A 131 8.43 -1.42 -7.04
C ALA A 131 8.36 0.04 -6.54
N GLU A 132 7.21 0.67 -6.68
CA GLU A 132 6.98 2.03 -6.19
C GLU A 132 6.98 2.09 -4.64
N ALA A 133 6.38 1.11 -3.97
CA ALA A 133 6.42 1.02 -2.51
C ALA A 133 7.85 0.86 -1.97
N ILE A 134 8.68 0.05 -2.65
CA ILE A 134 10.10 -0.12 -2.31
C ILE A 134 10.87 1.19 -2.56
N ARG A 135 10.68 1.80 -3.73
CA ARG A 135 11.34 3.07 -4.08
C ARG A 135 11.09 4.16 -3.02
N ARG A 136 9.85 4.28 -2.55
CA ARG A 136 9.51 5.23 -1.47
C ARG A 136 10.30 4.96 -0.19
N ARG A 137 10.46 3.69 0.21
CA ARG A 137 11.24 3.32 1.40
C ARG A 137 12.72 3.66 1.30
N LEU A 138 13.26 3.68 0.08
CA LEU A 138 14.66 4.08 -0.15
C LEU A 138 14.89 5.59 0.01
N ILE A 139 13.83 6.42 -0.11
CA ILE A 139 13.92 7.88 0.04
C ILE A 139 14.05 8.30 1.51
N ALA A 140 13.41 7.57 2.43
CA ALA A 140 13.47 7.87 3.86
C ALA A 140 13.83 6.60 4.65
N PRO A 141 15.13 6.23 4.68
CA PRO A 141 15.61 5.11 5.48
C PRO A 141 15.20 5.27 6.94
N GLY A 142 14.72 4.17 7.56
CA GLY A 142 14.19 4.19 8.93
C GLY A 142 12.66 4.28 9.02
N ALA A 143 11.96 4.72 7.96
CA ALA A 143 10.53 4.53 7.86
C ALA A 143 10.25 3.17 7.20
N PHE A 144 9.45 2.31 7.85
CA PHE A 144 9.01 1.05 7.26
C PHE A 144 7.83 1.26 6.29
N GLU A 145 7.18 2.43 6.36
CA GLU A 145 6.08 2.77 5.48
C GLU A 145 6.10 4.25 5.11
N ILE A 146 5.87 4.56 3.83
CA ILE A 146 5.87 5.93 3.30
C ILE A 146 4.79 6.03 2.25
N ILE A 147 3.72 6.73 2.57
CA ILE A 147 2.55 6.87 1.70
C ILE A 147 2.29 8.36 1.44
N PRO A 148 2.42 8.81 0.20
CA PRO A 148 2.08 10.17 -0.16
C PRO A 148 0.57 10.37 -0.25
N PHE A 149 0.11 11.51 0.22
CA PHE A 149 -1.23 12.04 0.10
C PHE A 149 -1.18 13.43 -0.55
N SER A 150 -2.32 13.93 -0.99
CA SER A 150 -2.49 15.31 -1.48
C SER A 150 -1.43 15.67 -2.53
N GLU A 151 -1.34 14.82 -3.60
CA GLU A 151 -0.36 15.03 -4.68
C GLU A 151 1.09 15.16 -4.18
N LYS A 152 1.44 14.39 -3.16
CA LYS A 152 2.75 14.34 -2.49
C LYS A 152 3.07 15.55 -1.59
N LYS A 153 2.11 16.38 -1.22
CA LYS A 153 2.33 17.49 -0.28
C LYS A 153 2.32 17.02 1.17
N ILE A 154 1.56 15.97 1.44
CA ILE A 154 1.46 15.33 2.76
C ILE A 154 1.98 13.91 2.65
N VAL A 155 2.67 13.45 3.68
CA VAL A 155 3.20 12.09 3.76
C VAL A 155 2.77 11.42 5.06
N LEU A 156 2.30 10.18 4.96
CA LEU A 156 2.15 9.28 6.10
C LEU A 156 3.43 8.46 6.24
N LEU A 157 4.00 8.44 7.43
CA LEU A 157 5.21 7.71 7.78
C LEU A 157 4.91 6.68 8.85
N GLY A 158 5.29 5.43 8.62
CA GLY A 158 5.34 4.38 9.63
C GLY A 158 6.76 4.27 10.17
N ILE A 159 6.95 4.49 11.46
CA ILE A 159 8.28 4.49 12.11
C ILE A 159 8.24 3.62 13.36
N LYS A 160 9.26 2.78 13.53
CA LYS A 160 9.40 1.96 14.72
C LYS A 160 10.19 2.71 15.79
N ILE A 161 9.68 2.67 17.02
CA ILE A 161 10.33 3.31 18.16
C ILE A 161 11.36 2.36 18.73
N GLU A 162 12.61 2.62 18.41
CA GLU A 162 13.77 1.84 18.86
C GLU A 162 14.71 2.69 19.74
N ASN A 163 15.92 2.17 20.00
CA ASN A 163 16.89 2.84 20.88
C ASN A 163 17.37 4.20 20.34
N ASN A 164 17.30 4.44 19.05
CA ASN A 164 17.60 5.74 18.42
C ASN A 164 16.58 6.83 18.78
N CYS A 165 15.36 6.44 19.19
CA CYS A 165 14.28 7.34 19.62
C CYS A 165 14.24 7.54 21.14
N ILE A 166 15.36 7.39 21.87
CA ILE A 166 15.38 7.40 23.35
C ILE A 166 14.74 8.66 23.95
N HIS A 167 14.83 9.80 23.27
CA HIS A 167 14.25 11.06 23.68
C HIS A 167 12.71 11.10 23.61
N LEU A 168 12.07 10.14 22.94
CA LEU A 168 10.61 9.99 22.84
C LEU A 168 10.07 8.93 23.81
N ILE A 169 10.88 7.95 24.19
CA ILE A 169 10.45 6.81 25.00
C ILE A 169 9.95 7.28 26.38
N ASN A 170 8.77 6.80 26.77
CA ASN A 170 8.05 7.12 28.01
C ASN A 170 7.61 8.59 28.15
N LYS A 171 7.74 9.43 27.11
CA LYS A 171 7.21 10.79 27.11
C LYS A 171 5.75 10.82 26.65
N GLN A 172 4.96 11.72 27.23
CA GLN A 172 3.59 12.01 26.80
C GLN A 172 3.60 12.77 25.48
N LEU A 173 2.59 12.54 24.65
CA LEU A 173 2.47 13.20 23.35
C LEU A 173 2.34 14.72 23.47
N SER A 174 1.64 15.25 24.51
CA SER A 174 1.58 16.68 24.78
C SER A 174 2.98 17.30 24.89
N LYS A 175 3.86 16.69 25.71
CA LYS A 175 5.24 17.16 25.87
C LYS A 175 6.10 17.02 24.63
N ILE A 176 5.81 16.02 23.79
CA ILE A 176 6.48 15.84 22.50
C ILE A 176 6.03 16.94 21.55
N GLN A 177 4.72 17.22 21.49
CA GLN A 177 4.15 18.26 20.62
C GLN A 177 4.63 19.68 20.97
N GLU A 178 4.80 20.00 22.25
CA GLU A 178 5.39 21.27 22.70
C GLU A 178 6.82 21.49 22.16
N ASN A 179 7.57 20.40 21.93
CA ASN A 179 8.95 20.44 21.45
C ASN A 179 9.09 20.28 19.92
N LEU A 180 7.98 20.19 19.18
CA LEU A 180 8.06 20.08 17.72
C LEU A 180 8.52 21.38 17.03
N ASN A 181 8.50 22.51 17.76
CA ASN A 181 8.77 23.84 17.19
C ASN A 181 7.91 24.05 15.92
N ASP A 182 8.56 24.38 14.79
CA ASP A 182 7.90 24.59 13.50
C ASP A 182 7.72 23.31 12.67
N LEU A 183 8.01 22.13 13.25
CA LEU A 183 7.92 20.85 12.52
C LEU A 183 6.45 20.47 12.29
N LYS A 184 6.02 20.49 11.04
CA LYS A 184 4.64 20.15 10.68
C LYS A 184 4.44 18.63 10.64
N MET A 185 4.16 18.05 11.82
CA MET A 185 3.81 16.63 11.95
C MET A 185 2.77 16.38 13.05
N ASN A 186 2.04 15.28 12.94
CA ASN A 186 1.04 14.85 13.90
C ASN A 186 1.04 13.31 14.05
N PHE A 187 0.97 12.83 15.29
CA PHE A 187 0.82 11.41 15.59
C PHE A 187 -0.62 10.95 15.31
N LEU A 188 -0.78 10.01 14.40
CA LEU A 188 -2.08 9.58 13.92
C LEU A 188 -2.59 8.33 14.65
N VAL A 189 -1.76 7.28 14.69
CA VAL A 189 -2.07 6.01 15.32
C VAL A 189 -0.80 5.33 15.82
N ILE A 190 -0.91 4.57 16.89
CA ILE A 190 0.17 3.78 17.49
C ILE A 190 -0.27 2.31 17.50
N PHE A 191 0.57 1.45 16.96
CA PHE A 191 0.44 0.01 17.10
C PHE A 191 1.42 -0.45 18.17
N ARG A 192 0.88 -0.99 19.26
CA ARG A 192 1.64 -1.53 20.38
C ARG A 192 1.34 -3.01 20.52
N LYS A 193 2.28 -3.87 20.10
CA LYS A 193 2.04 -5.31 19.93
C LYS A 193 0.83 -5.50 19.00
N GLU A 194 -0.25 -6.14 19.49
CA GLU A 194 -1.50 -6.35 18.73
C GLU A 194 -2.58 -5.28 18.97
N LYS A 195 -2.28 -4.24 19.76
CA LYS A 195 -3.26 -3.19 20.09
C LYS A 195 -3.10 -1.98 19.21
N ILE A 196 -4.24 -1.48 18.71
CA ILE A 196 -4.33 -0.20 18.01
C ILE A 196 -4.72 0.87 19.03
N ILE A 197 -3.94 1.93 19.09
CA ILE A 197 -4.17 3.07 19.96
C ILE A 197 -4.32 4.30 19.07
N VAL A 198 -5.50 4.92 19.09
CA VAL A 198 -5.69 6.28 18.54
C VAL A 198 -5.29 7.24 19.66
N PRO A 199 -4.09 7.85 19.55
CA PRO A 199 -3.50 8.49 20.70
C PRO A 199 -4.16 9.83 21.03
N ASN A 200 -4.35 10.08 22.33
CA ASN A 200 -4.63 11.39 22.90
C ASN A 200 -3.35 12.05 23.44
N GLU A 201 -3.44 13.25 23.93
CA GLU A 201 -2.31 14.04 24.44
C GLU A 201 -1.56 13.39 25.63
N ASN A 202 -2.26 12.56 26.43
CA ASN A 202 -1.70 11.87 27.60
C ASN A 202 -1.04 10.53 27.25
N GLU A 203 -1.23 10.03 26.02
CA GLU A 203 -0.61 8.77 25.61
C GLU A 203 0.92 8.87 25.62
N LYS A 204 1.59 7.83 26.11
CA LYS A 204 3.05 7.73 26.16
C LYS A 204 3.58 6.82 25.07
N ILE A 205 4.59 7.30 24.36
CA ILE A 205 5.35 6.47 23.40
C ILE A 205 6.17 5.45 24.17
N LYS A 206 6.18 4.19 23.72
CA LYS A 206 6.96 3.09 24.32
C LYS A 206 7.93 2.51 23.30
N LYS A 207 9.03 1.95 23.80
CA LYS A 207 9.94 1.17 22.97
C LYS A 207 9.19 -0.01 22.34
N GLY A 208 9.42 -0.25 21.05
CA GLY A 208 8.75 -1.28 20.26
C GLY A 208 7.38 -0.84 19.67
N ASP A 209 6.90 0.38 19.96
CA ASP A 209 5.72 0.93 19.27
C ASP A 209 6.04 1.13 17.78
N SER A 210 5.08 0.80 16.93
CA SER A 210 5.04 1.25 15.54
C SER A 210 4.13 2.47 15.47
N VAL A 211 4.70 3.64 15.25
CA VAL A 211 3.93 4.89 15.19
C VAL A 211 3.71 5.32 13.75
N TYR A 212 2.50 5.74 13.46
CA TYR A 212 2.19 6.39 12.18
C TYR A 212 2.00 7.88 12.42
N VAL A 213 2.76 8.66 11.67
CA VAL A 213 2.70 10.11 11.71
C VAL A 213 2.35 10.69 10.35
N ILE A 214 1.54 11.73 10.33
CA ILE A 214 1.31 12.57 9.16
C ILE A 214 2.26 13.75 9.23
N ALA A 215 2.88 14.09 8.11
CA ALA A 215 3.79 15.23 8.03
C ALA A 215 3.66 15.99 6.71
N ASP A 216 4.08 17.26 6.71
CA ASP A 216 4.37 17.99 5.48
C ASP A 216 5.58 17.35 4.79
N THR A 217 5.48 17.06 3.50
CA THR A 217 6.56 16.41 2.75
C THR A 217 7.83 17.24 2.73
N ASN A 218 7.74 18.57 2.80
CA ASN A 218 8.90 19.45 2.89
C ASN A 218 9.70 19.24 4.18
N ASP A 219 9.05 18.77 5.24
CA ASP A 219 9.67 18.48 6.53
C ASP A 219 10.11 17.02 6.69
N LEU A 220 9.94 16.17 5.66
CA LEU A 220 10.23 14.74 5.72
C LEU A 220 11.59 14.42 6.36
N HIS A 221 12.66 15.08 5.90
CA HIS A 221 13.99 14.84 6.45
C HIS A 221 14.10 15.25 7.93
N LYS A 222 13.53 16.39 8.32
CA LYS A 222 13.52 16.85 9.71
C LYS A 222 12.74 15.89 10.61
N VAL A 223 11.60 15.36 10.11
CA VAL A 223 10.82 14.33 10.81
C VAL A 223 11.64 13.07 11.02
N MET A 224 12.35 12.59 10.00
CA MET A 224 13.22 11.41 10.14
C MET A 224 14.35 11.65 11.15
N VAL A 225 14.99 12.82 11.12
CA VAL A 225 15.99 13.22 12.12
C VAL A 225 15.41 13.28 13.54
N PHE A 226 14.18 13.79 13.68
CA PHE A 226 13.45 13.82 14.95
C PHE A 226 13.23 12.40 15.52
N PHE A 227 13.03 11.40 14.68
CA PHE A 227 12.94 10.00 15.06
C PHE A 227 14.31 9.30 15.15
N GLY A 228 15.40 10.07 15.10
CA GLY A 228 16.77 9.53 15.27
C GLY A 228 17.37 8.92 14.00
N HIS A 229 16.75 9.10 12.85
CA HIS A 229 17.25 8.65 11.54
C HIS A 229 17.90 9.82 10.81
N LYS A 230 19.23 9.84 10.82
CA LYS A 230 20.03 10.89 10.18
C LYS A 230 20.42 10.55 8.74
N GLU A 231 20.14 9.34 8.31
CA GLU A 231 20.46 8.85 6.99
C GLU A 231 19.64 9.61 5.94
N THR A 232 20.29 9.99 4.88
CA THR A 232 19.66 10.48 3.65
C THR A 232 19.16 9.28 2.82
N LYS A 233 18.70 9.53 1.59
CA LYS A 233 18.34 8.46 0.64
C LYS A 233 19.47 7.44 0.49
N ALA A 234 19.12 6.17 0.25
CA ALA A 234 20.11 5.12 0.04
C ALA A 234 20.99 5.40 -1.20
N ASN A 235 22.32 5.30 -1.06
CA ASN A 235 23.28 5.56 -2.13
C ASN A 235 23.79 4.28 -2.81
N SER A 236 23.69 3.13 -2.18
CA SER A 236 24.04 1.83 -2.76
C SER A 236 22.96 0.80 -2.49
N VAL A 237 22.49 0.18 -3.58
CA VAL A 237 21.35 -0.75 -3.56
C VAL A 237 21.70 -2.03 -4.31
N ILE A 238 21.41 -3.19 -3.72
CA ILE A 238 21.41 -4.48 -4.41
C ILE A 238 19.98 -4.98 -4.51
N ILE A 239 19.55 -5.28 -5.73
CA ILE A 239 18.26 -5.93 -6.02
C ILE A 239 18.54 -7.41 -6.30
N VAL A 240 17.85 -8.30 -5.62
CA VAL A 240 17.94 -9.75 -5.81
C VAL A 240 16.66 -10.26 -6.46
N GLY A 241 16.80 -10.81 -7.65
CA GLY A 241 15.72 -11.28 -8.51
C GLY A 241 15.43 -10.32 -9.67
N GLY A 242 15.76 -10.76 -10.88
CA GLY A 242 15.48 -10.08 -12.15
C GLY A 242 14.06 -10.34 -12.67
N GLY A 243 13.10 -10.61 -11.78
CA GLY A 243 11.68 -10.72 -12.12
C GLY A 243 11.07 -9.37 -12.50
N ASN A 244 9.77 -9.35 -12.77
CA ASN A 244 9.07 -8.13 -13.17
C ASN A 244 9.19 -7.01 -12.13
N ILE A 245 9.14 -7.35 -10.83
CA ILE A 245 9.30 -6.39 -9.73
C ILE A 245 10.72 -5.81 -9.72
N GLY A 246 11.76 -6.68 -9.77
CA GLY A 246 13.15 -6.24 -9.71
C GLY A 246 13.54 -5.36 -10.89
N VAL A 247 13.15 -5.74 -12.10
CA VAL A 247 13.39 -4.94 -13.31
C VAL A 247 12.61 -3.62 -13.26
N SER A 248 11.34 -3.65 -12.85
CA SER A 248 10.54 -2.43 -12.70
C SER A 248 11.16 -1.48 -11.67
N LEU A 249 11.66 -2.01 -10.55
CA LEU A 249 12.35 -1.21 -9.54
C LEU A 249 13.65 -0.61 -10.08
N ALA A 250 14.50 -1.42 -10.74
CA ALA A 250 15.76 -0.94 -11.33
C ALA A 250 15.51 0.21 -12.32
N LYS A 251 14.56 0.06 -13.25
CA LYS A 251 14.16 1.10 -14.19
C LYS A 251 13.70 2.38 -13.49
N LYS A 252 12.84 2.27 -12.47
CA LYS A 252 12.37 3.42 -11.69
C LYS A 252 13.50 4.15 -10.94
N LEU A 253 14.51 3.44 -10.47
CA LEU A 253 15.67 4.05 -9.84
C LEU A 253 16.54 4.80 -10.85
N GLU A 254 16.67 4.28 -12.08
CA GLU A 254 17.38 4.96 -13.17
C GLU A 254 16.63 6.22 -13.64
N GLU A 255 15.31 6.13 -13.91
CA GLU A 255 14.47 7.23 -14.39
C GLU A 255 14.43 8.41 -13.41
N THR A 256 14.32 8.13 -12.13
CA THR A 256 14.21 9.18 -11.10
C THR A 256 15.52 9.83 -10.74
N LYS A 257 16.62 9.48 -11.42
CA LYS A 257 17.97 9.92 -11.08
C LYS A 257 18.24 9.80 -9.58
N PHE A 258 17.82 8.66 -9.03
CA PHE A 258 17.90 8.39 -7.59
C PHE A 258 19.35 8.53 -7.11
N GLY A 259 20.30 8.31 -8.03
CA GLY A 259 21.73 8.50 -7.80
C GLY A 259 22.38 7.37 -7.00
N ALA A 260 21.64 6.28 -6.75
CA ALA A 260 22.21 5.12 -6.09
C ALA A 260 23.02 4.27 -7.08
N ASN A 261 24.15 3.74 -6.59
CA ASN A 261 24.86 2.65 -7.27
C ASN A 261 24.01 1.39 -7.14
N THR A 262 23.28 1.05 -8.21
CA THR A 262 22.33 -0.08 -8.21
C THR A 262 22.95 -1.29 -8.88
N LYS A 263 22.85 -2.44 -8.23
CA LYS A 263 23.21 -3.75 -8.77
C LYS A 263 22.00 -4.66 -8.74
N LEU A 264 21.90 -5.61 -9.69
CA LEU A 264 20.84 -6.60 -9.75
C LEU A 264 21.46 -7.99 -9.89
N ILE A 265 21.11 -8.90 -8.99
CA ILE A 265 21.54 -10.30 -9.02
C ILE A 265 20.41 -11.15 -9.62
N GLU A 266 20.69 -11.90 -10.68
CA GLU A 266 19.74 -12.80 -11.33
C GLU A 266 20.38 -14.19 -11.51
N LEU A 267 19.64 -15.24 -11.09
CA LEU A 267 20.09 -16.62 -11.12
C LEU A 267 20.18 -17.19 -12.55
N ASN A 268 19.17 -16.86 -13.38
CA ASN A 268 19.08 -17.37 -14.74
C ASN A 268 19.96 -16.51 -15.68
N LYS A 269 20.94 -17.18 -16.33
CA LYS A 269 21.92 -16.51 -17.20
C LYS A 269 21.29 -15.80 -18.39
N GLU A 270 20.41 -16.48 -19.13
CA GLU A 270 19.76 -15.89 -20.32
C GLU A 270 18.91 -14.66 -19.95
N ARG A 271 18.26 -14.74 -18.77
CA ARG A 271 17.48 -13.61 -18.25
C ARG A 271 18.37 -12.47 -17.80
N ALA A 272 19.49 -12.73 -17.13
CA ALA A 272 20.47 -11.74 -16.74
C ALA A 272 21.03 -10.98 -17.96
N GLU A 273 21.34 -11.70 -19.04
CA GLU A 273 21.80 -11.14 -20.32
C GLU A 273 20.73 -10.21 -20.93
N LYS A 274 19.46 -10.65 -20.99
CA LYS A 274 18.36 -9.81 -21.50
C LYS A 274 18.14 -8.54 -20.66
N ILE A 275 18.20 -8.68 -19.33
CA ILE A 275 18.02 -7.56 -18.40
C ILE A 275 19.17 -6.56 -18.56
N SER A 276 20.42 -7.01 -18.69
CA SER A 276 21.59 -6.15 -18.84
C SER A 276 21.51 -5.23 -20.06
N VAL A 277 20.86 -5.68 -21.14
CA VAL A 277 20.62 -4.87 -22.34
C VAL A 277 19.50 -3.85 -22.11
N SER A 278 18.54 -4.14 -21.21
CA SER A 278 17.36 -3.28 -20.96
C SER A 278 17.58 -2.20 -19.90
N LEU A 279 18.69 -2.27 -19.15
CA LEU A 279 19.05 -1.33 -18.08
C LEU A 279 20.29 -0.53 -18.49
N ASN A 280 20.33 0.78 -18.14
CA ASN A 280 21.39 1.67 -18.57
C ASN A 280 22.49 1.87 -17.52
N ASN A 281 22.11 1.94 -16.24
CA ASN A 281 23.00 2.30 -15.13
C ASN A 281 23.05 1.26 -14.01
N THR A 282 22.34 0.14 -14.16
CA THR A 282 22.29 -0.94 -13.18
C THR A 282 23.24 -2.06 -13.61
N LEU A 283 24.20 -2.41 -12.75
CA LEU A 283 25.09 -3.55 -12.99
C LEU A 283 24.34 -4.86 -12.74
N VAL A 284 24.24 -5.70 -13.75
CA VAL A 284 23.61 -7.02 -13.63
C VAL A 284 24.67 -8.08 -13.37
N ILE A 285 24.48 -8.86 -12.30
CA ILE A 285 25.35 -9.96 -11.89
C ILE A 285 24.57 -11.27 -12.05
N ASN A 286 25.12 -12.21 -12.80
CA ASN A 286 24.52 -13.54 -12.90
C ASN A 286 25.05 -14.44 -11.80
N GLY A 287 24.17 -14.94 -10.94
CA GLY A 287 24.57 -15.84 -9.85
C GLY A 287 23.44 -16.12 -8.86
N ASN A 288 23.73 -17.06 -7.95
CA ASN A 288 22.83 -17.39 -6.85
C ASN A 288 23.06 -16.44 -5.67
N SER A 289 22.04 -15.71 -5.25
CA SER A 289 22.12 -14.77 -4.13
C SER A 289 22.36 -15.44 -2.76
N LEU A 290 22.16 -16.76 -2.67
CA LEU A 290 22.52 -17.55 -1.47
C LEU A 290 23.99 -17.92 -1.44
N ASP A 291 24.74 -17.71 -2.52
CA ASP A 291 26.16 -17.93 -2.59
C ASP A 291 26.91 -16.74 -1.97
N PRO A 292 27.73 -16.97 -0.91
CA PRO A 292 28.53 -15.94 -0.31
C PRO A 292 29.52 -15.23 -1.24
N GLU A 293 30.01 -15.90 -2.30
CA GLU A 293 30.95 -15.34 -3.26
C GLU A 293 30.25 -14.31 -4.17
N ILE A 294 29.04 -14.61 -4.62
CA ILE A 294 28.20 -13.69 -5.42
C ILE A 294 27.85 -12.44 -4.62
N LEU A 295 27.50 -12.59 -3.34
CA LEU A 295 27.26 -11.45 -2.45
C LEU A 295 28.51 -10.61 -2.24
N GLN A 296 29.70 -11.24 -2.19
CA GLN A 296 30.98 -10.54 -2.06
C GLN A 296 31.35 -9.81 -3.34
N GLU A 297 31.15 -10.42 -4.53
CA GLU A 297 31.30 -9.78 -5.84
C GLU A 297 30.40 -8.56 -5.96
N ALA A 298 29.16 -8.67 -5.47
CA ALA A 298 28.22 -7.55 -5.40
C ALA A 298 28.62 -6.48 -4.38
N LYS A 299 29.69 -6.67 -3.59
CA LYS A 299 30.17 -5.79 -2.50
C LYS A 299 29.11 -5.54 -1.44
N ILE A 300 28.53 -6.62 -0.92
CA ILE A 300 27.43 -6.55 0.05
C ILE A 300 27.79 -5.80 1.34
N SER A 301 29.06 -5.88 1.80
CA SER A 301 29.55 -5.17 3.00
C SER A 301 29.59 -3.65 2.86
N GLU A 302 29.66 -3.13 1.63
CA GLU A 302 29.63 -1.71 1.31
C GLU A 302 28.21 -1.23 0.94
N THR A 303 27.23 -2.16 0.89
CA THR A 303 25.88 -1.88 0.42
C THR A 303 25.00 -1.37 1.57
N GLU A 304 24.30 -0.28 1.32
CA GLU A 304 23.37 0.30 2.31
C GLU A 304 22.07 -0.49 2.39
N THR A 305 21.50 -0.89 1.25
CA THR A 305 20.22 -1.61 1.23
C THR A 305 20.25 -2.77 0.24
N ILE A 306 19.88 -3.96 0.70
CA ILE A 306 19.57 -5.10 -0.16
C ILE A 306 18.05 -5.31 -0.22
N ILE A 307 17.55 -5.63 -1.41
CA ILE A 307 16.13 -5.78 -1.71
C ILE A 307 15.92 -7.14 -2.36
N SER A 308 15.32 -8.08 -1.63
CA SER A 308 15.08 -9.44 -2.11
C SER A 308 13.65 -9.57 -2.63
N VAL A 309 13.51 -9.74 -3.97
CA VAL A 309 12.24 -9.70 -4.71
C VAL A 309 12.09 -10.87 -5.68
N THR A 310 12.61 -12.04 -5.31
CA THR A 310 12.40 -13.27 -6.06
C THR A 310 10.98 -13.83 -5.85
N ASN A 311 10.60 -14.86 -6.60
CA ASN A 311 9.30 -15.53 -6.42
C ASN A 311 9.27 -16.54 -5.25
N GLN A 312 10.37 -16.69 -4.52
CA GLN A 312 10.52 -17.66 -3.43
C GLN A 312 10.77 -16.91 -2.13
N ASP A 313 9.81 -16.97 -1.22
CA ASP A 313 9.88 -16.26 0.07
C ASP A 313 11.10 -16.71 0.90
N GLU A 314 11.42 -18.01 0.89
CA GLU A 314 12.56 -18.59 1.59
C GLU A 314 13.90 -18.02 1.07
N VAL A 315 14.05 -17.88 -0.24
CA VAL A 315 15.24 -17.28 -0.85
C VAL A 315 15.35 -15.80 -0.47
N ASN A 316 14.24 -15.06 -0.49
CA ASN A 316 14.22 -13.65 -0.11
C ASN A 316 14.65 -13.47 1.35
N ILE A 317 14.12 -14.30 2.24
CA ILE A 317 14.42 -14.29 3.67
C ILE A 317 15.89 -14.64 3.92
N LEU A 318 16.34 -15.79 3.40
CA LEU A 318 17.71 -16.27 3.63
C LEU A 318 18.75 -15.31 3.06
N THR A 319 18.52 -14.77 1.86
CA THR A 319 19.41 -13.76 1.27
C THR A 319 19.49 -12.51 2.13
N SER A 320 18.36 -12.03 2.66
CA SER A 320 18.32 -10.86 3.56
C SER A 320 19.12 -11.11 4.85
N LEU A 321 18.97 -12.29 5.46
CA LEU A 321 19.72 -12.66 6.66
C LEU A 321 21.21 -12.80 6.40
N LEU A 322 21.61 -13.44 5.28
CA LEU A 322 23.01 -13.53 4.86
C LEU A 322 23.62 -12.16 4.63
N ALA A 323 22.89 -11.26 3.98
CA ALA A 323 23.34 -9.90 3.73
C ALA A 323 23.57 -9.11 5.04
N LYS A 324 22.64 -9.21 6.00
CA LYS A 324 22.82 -8.64 7.35
C LYS A 324 24.07 -9.15 8.03
N LYS A 325 24.26 -10.48 8.02
CA LYS A 325 25.45 -11.12 8.60
C LYS A 325 26.76 -10.64 7.96
N LYS A 326 26.72 -10.29 6.66
CA LYS A 326 27.87 -9.76 5.90
C LYS A 326 28.03 -8.24 5.99
N GLY A 327 27.23 -7.54 6.79
CA GLY A 327 27.39 -6.11 7.07
C GLY A 327 26.51 -5.16 6.27
N CYS A 328 25.55 -5.65 5.47
CA CYS A 328 24.55 -4.79 4.84
C CYS A 328 23.73 -4.06 5.92
N LYS A 329 23.56 -2.74 5.74
CA LYS A 329 22.92 -1.90 6.77
C LYS A 329 21.41 -2.15 6.87
N ARG A 330 20.73 -2.34 5.75
CA ARG A 330 19.27 -2.48 5.67
C ARG A 330 18.85 -3.58 4.71
N THR A 331 17.80 -4.30 5.07
CA THR A 331 17.19 -5.35 4.25
C THR A 331 15.72 -5.06 3.98
N ILE A 332 15.29 -5.25 2.74
CA ILE A 332 13.88 -5.23 2.34
C ILE A 332 13.60 -6.56 1.69
N SER A 333 12.63 -7.32 2.20
CA SER A 333 12.28 -8.64 1.70
C SER A 333 10.82 -8.71 1.25
N LEU A 334 10.54 -9.32 0.11
CA LEU A 334 9.18 -9.73 -0.20
C LEU A 334 8.86 -11.02 0.55
N ALA A 335 7.65 -11.08 1.11
CA ALA A 335 7.05 -12.30 1.59
C ALA A 335 5.56 -12.29 1.21
N ASN A 336 5.14 -13.33 0.48
CA ASN A 336 3.74 -13.51 0.09
C ASN A 336 2.93 -14.11 1.23
N ASP A 337 3.55 -15.01 2.02
CA ASP A 337 2.91 -15.60 3.18
C ASP A 337 3.02 -14.68 4.40
N THR A 338 1.87 -14.26 4.90
CA THR A 338 1.75 -13.36 6.06
C THR A 338 2.22 -14.01 7.36
N THR A 339 2.27 -15.35 7.45
CA THR A 339 2.76 -16.07 8.63
C THR A 339 4.22 -15.79 8.91
N TYR A 340 5.04 -15.56 7.88
CA TYR A 340 6.44 -15.22 8.06
C TYR A 340 6.66 -13.86 8.73
N ARG A 341 5.76 -12.92 8.56
CA ARG A 341 5.94 -11.52 9.03
C ARG A 341 6.25 -11.42 10.52
N SER A 342 5.55 -12.18 11.35
CA SER A 342 5.75 -12.19 12.81
C SER A 342 7.10 -12.77 13.24
N ILE A 343 7.71 -13.61 12.39
CA ILE A 343 8.97 -14.30 12.66
C ILE A 343 10.17 -13.48 12.14
N LEU A 344 9.99 -12.80 11.00
CA LEU A 344 11.10 -12.16 10.28
C LEU A 344 11.65 -10.91 10.99
N GLU A 345 10.79 -10.16 11.66
CA GLU A 345 11.20 -8.98 12.41
C GLU A 345 12.14 -9.31 13.59
N PRO A 346 11.86 -10.33 14.44
CA PRO A 346 12.80 -10.79 15.46
C PRO A 346 14.11 -11.32 14.90
N LEU A 347 14.13 -11.84 13.67
CA LEU A 347 15.34 -12.34 13.01
C LEU A 347 16.23 -11.23 12.43
N GLY A 348 15.80 -9.96 12.47
CA GLY A 348 16.61 -8.81 12.07
C GLY A 348 16.43 -8.40 10.60
N ILE A 349 15.34 -8.80 9.94
CA ILE A 349 14.94 -8.24 8.65
C ILE A 349 14.21 -6.93 8.93
N ASP A 350 14.71 -5.83 8.34
CA ASP A 350 14.23 -4.48 8.68
C ASP A 350 12.85 -4.17 8.10
N ASP A 351 12.59 -4.63 6.87
CA ASP A 351 11.32 -4.42 6.17
C ASP A 351 10.83 -5.69 5.48
N VAL A 352 9.57 -6.02 5.66
CA VAL A 352 8.88 -7.11 4.95
C VAL A 352 7.68 -6.54 4.20
N LEU A 353 7.63 -6.78 2.89
CA LEU A 353 6.57 -6.31 2.00
C LEU A 353 5.74 -7.47 1.49
N SER A 354 4.42 -7.33 1.55
CA SER A 354 3.48 -8.27 0.93
C SER A 354 2.92 -7.65 -0.36
N PRO A 355 3.24 -8.21 -1.54
CA PRO A 355 2.64 -7.79 -2.81
C PRO A 355 1.11 -7.87 -2.79
N GLN A 356 0.59 -8.90 -2.11
CA GLN A 356 -0.83 -9.10 -1.91
C GLN A 356 -1.47 -7.94 -1.13
N ALA A 357 -0.91 -7.57 0.02
CA ALA A 357 -1.44 -6.47 0.83
C ALA A 357 -1.40 -5.12 0.09
N ILE A 358 -0.34 -4.86 -0.67
CA ILE A 358 -0.22 -3.65 -1.50
C ILE A 358 -1.32 -3.63 -2.57
N THR A 359 -1.54 -4.74 -3.27
CA THR A 359 -2.58 -4.87 -4.30
C THR A 359 -3.97 -4.66 -3.70
N VAL A 360 -4.27 -5.33 -2.58
CA VAL A 360 -5.55 -5.20 -1.87
C VAL A 360 -5.80 -3.76 -1.44
N SER A 361 -4.81 -3.10 -0.83
CA SER A 361 -4.92 -1.69 -0.43
C SER A 361 -5.23 -0.77 -1.62
N ARG A 362 -4.62 -1.03 -2.77
CA ARG A 362 -4.87 -0.26 -4.00
C ARG A 362 -6.30 -0.44 -4.51
N ILE A 363 -6.82 -1.67 -4.50
CA ILE A 363 -8.21 -1.96 -4.89
C ILE A 363 -9.19 -1.30 -3.92
N LEU A 364 -8.99 -1.49 -2.62
CA LEU A 364 -9.87 -0.90 -1.60
C LEU A 364 -9.91 0.63 -1.70
N SER A 365 -8.79 1.28 -1.99
CA SER A 365 -8.76 2.73 -2.17
C SER A 365 -9.65 3.21 -3.32
N PHE A 366 -9.80 2.41 -4.38
CA PHE A 366 -10.64 2.75 -5.52
C PHE A 366 -12.14 2.52 -5.27
N ILE A 367 -12.47 1.57 -4.40
CA ILE A 367 -13.87 1.16 -4.12
C ILE A 367 -14.61 2.19 -3.26
N ARG A 368 -13.90 3.05 -2.53
CA ARG A 368 -14.51 3.98 -1.57
C ARG A 368 -15.48 4.94 -2.24
N LYS A 369 -16.65 5.12 -1.61
CA LYS A 369 -17.72 6.00 -2.07
C LYS A 369 -17.55 7.41 -1.49
N GLY A 370 -18.10 8.40 -2.19
CA GLY A 370 -18.12 9.80 -1.76
C GLY A 370 -16.94 10.60 -2.29
N ASN A 371 -16.60 11.69 -1.61
CA ASN A 371 -15.50 12.57 -1.97
C ASN A 371 -14.13 12.08 -1.48
N ILE A 372 -13.99 10.75 -1.35
CA ILE A 372 -12.76 10.11 -0.92
C ILE A 372 -11.84 9.99 -2.14
N ARG A 373 -10.66 10.61 -2.05
CA ARG A 373 -9.65 10.62 -3.12
C ARG A 373 -8.68 9.46 -3.00
N GLN A 374 -8.29 9.16 -1.76
CA GLN A 374 -7.31 8.11 -1.49
C GLN A 374 -7.60 7.44 -0.16
N VAL A 375 -7.33 6.14 -0.11
CA VAL A 375 -7.39 5.36 1.12
C VAL A 375 -6.13 4.52 1.21
N TYR A 376 -5.59 4.40 2.40
CA TYR A 376 -4.51 3.49 2.70
C TYR A 376 -4.85 2.63 3.91
N SER A 377 -4.89 1.31 3.70
CA SER A 377 -5.20 0.33 4.73
C SER A 377 -3.96 0.03 5.58
N LEU A 378 -4.08 0.13 6.88
CA LEU A 378 -3.02 -0.18 7.84
C LEU A 378 -3.24 -1.58 8.44
N ARG A 379 -2.15 -2.34 8.59
CA ARG A 379 -2.14 -3.67 9.20
C ARG A 379 -3.32 -4.54 8.76
N GLU A 380 -3.35 -4.87 7.46
CA GLU A 380 -4.33 -5.82 6.93
C GLU A 380 -5.80 -5.46 7.22
N GLY A 381 -6.10 -4.15 7.25
CA GLY A 381 -7.46 -3.65 7.41
C GLY A 381 -7.94 -3.44 8.83
N GLU A 382 -7.05 -3.35 9.81
CA GLU A 382 -7.44 -2.96 11.17
C GLU A 382 -7.86 -1.47 11.26
N GLY A 383 -7.30 -0.62 10.38
CA GLY A 383 -7.67 0.77 10.23
C GLY A 383 -7.28 1.34 8.87
N GLU A 384 -7.75 2.51 8.55
CA GLU A 384 -7.49 3.20 7.28
C GLU A 384 -7.12 4.65 7.48
N VAL A 385 -6.19 5.13 6.66
CA VAL A 385 -5.93 6.56 6.47
C VAL A 385 -6.64 6.99 5.21
N ILE A 386 -7.52 7.97 5.32
CA ILE A 386 -8.45 8.41 4.29
C ILE A 386 -8.15 9.86 3.95
N GLU A 387 -8.00 10.17 2.66
CA GLU A 387 -8.01 11.53 2.12
C GLU A 387 -9.35 11.79 1.47
N ALA A 388 -10.00 12.89 1.83
CA ALA A 388 -11.29 13.27 1.28
C ALA A 388 -11.40 14.78 1.08
N ASP A 389 -12.17 15.17 0.06
CA ASP A 389 -12.55 16.57 -0.14
C ASP A 389 -13.63 16.96 0.85
N ALA A 390 -13.42 18.08 1.52
CA ALA A 390 -14.45 18.74 2.31
C ALA A 390 -15.34 19.54 1.34
N ILE A 391 -16.56 19.08 1.12
CA ILE A 391 -17.53 19.74 0.25
C ILE A 391 -18.64 20.38 1.08
N GLU A 392 -19.23 21.47 0.59
CA GLU A 392 -20.24 22.30 1.26
C GLU A 392 -21.36 21.50 1.93
N ALA A 393 -21.79 20.41 1.31
CA ALA A 393 -22.86 19.54 1.84
C ALA A 393 -22.38 18.53 2.89
N SER A 394 -21.08 18.45 3.17
CA SER A 394 -20.55 17.52 4.18
C SER A 394 -20.74 18.06 5.60
N SER A 395 -20.77 17.16 6.59
CA SER A 395 -21.01 17.56 7.97
C SER A 395 -19.80 18.20 8.67
N ILE A 396 -18.64 18.24 8.01
CA ILE A 396 -17.37 18.75 8.55
C ILE A 396 -17.07 20.18 8.12
N VAL A 397 -17.66 20.65 7.02
CA VAL A 397 -17.43 22.00 6.50
C VAL A 397 -17.99 23.07 7.41
N ASP A 398 -17.34 24.22 7.43
CA ASP A 398 -17.62 25.39 8.27
C ASP A 398 -17.52 25.18 9.78
N LYS A 399 -16.92 24.06 10.21
CA LYS A 399 -16.70 23.75 11.63
C LYS A 399 -15.24 23.78 12.00
N LYS A 400 -14.98 24.20 13.24
CA LYS A 400 -13.67 24.00 13.87
C LYS A 400 -13.47 22.53 14.22
N ILE A 401 -12.21 22.08 14.26
CA ILE A 401 -11.89 20.70 14.63
C ILE A 401 -12.46 20.35 16.01
N SER A 402 -12.44 21.29 16.97
CA SER A 402 -13.04 21.11 18.30
C SER A 402 -14.56 20.89 18.30
N GLU A 403 -15.25 21.34 17.26
CA GLU A 403 -16.71 21.22 17.13
C GLU A 403 -17.13 19.92 16.43
N LEU A 404 -16.15 19.19 15.84
CA LEU A 404 -16.42 17.95 15.15
C LEU A 404 -16.69 16.82 16.14
N LYS A 405 -17.88 16.23 16.06
CA LYS A 405 -18.23 15.04 16.83
C LYS A 405 -17.69 13.78 16.14
N LEU A 406 -16.35 13.62 16.18
CA LEU A 406 -15.72 12.45 15.59
C LEU A 406 -16.03 11.21 16.42
N PRO A 407 -16.33 10.04 15.77
CA PRO A 407 -16.50 8.77 16.48
C PRO A 407 -15.19 8.36 17.18
N ASN A 408 -15.32 7.63 18.31
CA ASN A 408 -14.16 7.02 18.94
C ASN A 408 -13.44 6.10 17.96
N GLY A 409 -12.14 6.30 17.79
CA GLY A 409 -11.33 5.57 16.81
C GLY A 409 -11.16 6.28 15.46
N VAL A 410 -11.60 7.55 15.37
CA VAL A 410 -11.36 8.45 14.24
C VAL A 410 -10.53 9.64 14.70
N LYS A 411 -9.50 10.00 13.93
CA LYS A 411 -8.62 11.15 14.24
C LYS A 411 -8.25 11.90 12.97
N ILE A 412 -8.38 13.23 12.97
CA ILE A 412 -7.86 14.07 11.89
C ILE A 412 -6.34 14.11 11.98
N GLY A 413 -5.69 13.83 10.86
CA GLY A 413 -4.24 13.83 10.70
C GLY A 413 -3.70 15.17 10.24
N ALA A 414 -4.26 15.70 9.16
CA ALA A 414 -3.89 17.00 8.57
C ALA A 414 -5.05 17.55 7.73
N VAL A 415 -4.97 18.84 7.42
CA VAL A 415 -5.85 19.52 6.46
C VAL A 415 -4.97 20.23 5.43
N LEU A 416 -5.22 19.99 4.15
CA LEU A 416 -4.62 20.77 3.06
C LEU A 416 -5.60 21.88 2.67
N LYS A 417 -5.20 23.12 2.89
CA LYS A 417 -5.98 24.30 2.55
C LYS A 417 -5.65 24.82 1.16
N ASN A 418 -6.70 25.09 0.38
CA ASN A 418 -6.57 25.69 -0.97
C ASN A 418 -5.56 24.95 -1.86
N ASP A 419 -5.44 23.65 -1.72
CA ASP A 419 -4.46 22.81 -2.42
C ASP A 419 -2.98 23.23 -2.25
N VAL A 420 -2.66 24.07 -1.27
CA VAL A 420 -1.31 24.63 -1.09
C VAL A 420 -0.78 24.43 0.32
N GLU A 421 -1.51 24.84 1.33
CA GLU A 421 -1.01 24.93 2.71
C GLU A 421 -1.34 23.70 3.52
N VAL A 422 -0.30 23.02 4.04
CA VAL A 422 -0.46 21.91 4.97
C VAL A 422 -0.62 22.44 6.39
N CYS A 423 -1.80 22.19 6.99
CA CYS A 423 -2.14 22.57 8.35
C CYS A 423 -2.25 21.34 9.26
N MET A 424 -1.50 21.33 10.37
CA MET A 424 -1.69 20.33 11.41
C MET A 424 -2.94 20.63 12.23
N PRO A 425 -3.68 19.61 12.72
CA PRO A 425 -4.94 19.82 13.40
C PRO A 425 -4.72 20.56 14.73
N LYS A 426 -5.37 21.72 14.84
CA LYS A 426 -5.50 22.50 16.09
C LYS A 426 -6.98 22.66 16.41
N PRO A 427 -7.37 22.80 17.69
CA PRO A 427 -8.79 22.92 18.08
C PRO A 427 -9.56 24.01 17.35
N ASP A 428 -8.90 25.13 17.04
CA ASP A 428 -9.46 26.33 16.39
C ASP A 428 -9.40 26.29 14.85
N LEU A 429 -8.70 25.31 14.27
CA LEU A 429 -8.61 25.14 12.81
C LEU A 429 -10.00 24.86 12.23
N LYS A 430 -10.48 25.76 11.37
CA LYS A 430 -11.74 25.62 10.66
C LYS A 430 -11.53 24.88 9.33
N ILE A 431 -12.38 23.92 9.03
CA ILE A 431 -12.40 23.22 7.74
C ILE A 431 -13.36 23.98 6.83
N ASN A 432 -12.89 24.43 5.68
CA ASN A 432 -13.68 25.14 4.68
C ASN A 432 -14.06 24.23 3.52
N ASP A 433 -15.02 24.69 2.72
CA ASP A 433 -15.33 24.04 1.45
C ASP A 433 -14.10 24.04 0.52
N GLY A 434 -13.86 22.90 -0.15
CA GLY A 434 -12.70 22.71 -1.00
C GLY A 434 -11.40 22.32 -0.28
N ASP A 435 -11.35 22.33 1.06
CA ASP A 435 -10.21 21.79 1.79
C ASP A 435 -10.12 20.27 1.61
N ARG A 436 -8.91 19.70 1.68
CA ARG A 436 -8.72 18.25 1.76
C ARG A 436 -8.39 17.83 3.17
N VAL A 437 -9.08 16.84 3.68
CA VAL A 437 -8.89 16.33 5.05
C VAL A 437 -8.29 14.94 4.99
N ILE A 438 -7.18 14.74 5.70
CA ILE A 438 -6.59 13.44 5.93
C ILE A 438 -6.95 13.00 7.35
N LEU A 439 -7.55 11.82 7.47
CA LEU A 439 -7.95 11.28 8.76
C LEU A 439 -7.66 9.78 8.87
N PHE A 440 -7.48 9.31 10.09
CA PHE A 440 -7.45 7.88 10.43
C PHE A 440 -8.81 7.43 10.92
N SER A 441 -9.21 6.22 10.53
CA SER A 441 -10.40 5.53 11.00
C SER A 441 -10.13 4.07 11.32
N LEU A 442 -10.59 3.59 12.45
CA LEU A 442 -10.71 2.15 12.68
C LEU A 442 -11.71 1.55 11.68
N SER A 443 -11.47 0.32 11.22
CA SER A 443 -12.29 -0.34 10.18
C SER A 443 -13.78 -0.36 10.53
N LYS A 444 -14.12 -0.60 11.78
CA LYS A 444 -15.53 -0.59 12.28
C LYS A 444 -16.20 0.78 12.21
N MET A 445 -15.44 1.88 12.01
CA MET A 445 -15.94 3.25 11.95
C MET A 445 -16.02 3.81 10.52
N ILE A 446 -15.53 3.08 9.52
CA ILE A 446 -15.43 3.55 8.13
C ILE A 446 -16.77 4.06 7.60
N LYS A 447 -17.85 3.28 7.74
CA LYS A 447 -19.20 3.71 7.30
C LYS A 447 -19.66 5.02 7.96
N LYS A 448 -19.30 5.24 9.23
CA LYS A 448 -19.63 6.50 9.91
C LYS A 448 -18.81 7.66 9.35
N VAL A 449 -17.56 7.40 8.99
CA VAL A 449 -16.67 8.40 8.35
C VAL A 449 -17.17 8.73 6.95
N GLU A 450 -17.53 7.74 6.15
CA GLU A 450 -18.14 7.96 4.83
C GLU A 450 -19.38 8.84 4.93
N ASN A 451 -20.25 8.59 5.91
CA ASN A 451 -21.44 9.43 6.17
C ASN A 451 -21.10 10.84 6.65
N LEU A 452 -19.97 11.06 7.35
CA LEU A 452 -19.52 12.39 7.75
C LEU A 452 -18.99 13.19 6.54
N LEU A 453 -18.39 12.50 5.59
CA LEU A 453 -17.78 13.08 4.38
C LEU A 453 -18.75 13.15 3.19
N SER A 454 -19.85 12.38 3.21
CA SER A 454 -20.83 12.34 2.14
C SER A 454 -21.78 13.56 2.18
N VAL A 455 -22.37 13.82 1.00
CA VAL A 455 -23.43 14.84 0.83
C VAL A 455 -24.64 14.44 1.65
N LYS A 456 -25.04 15.26 2.60
CA LYS A 456 -26.38 15.18 3.20
C LYS A 456 -27.36 15.87 2.24
N PHE A 457 -28.13 15.11 1.48
CA PHE A 457 -29.32 15.65 0.86
C PHE A 457 -30.24 16.16 1.95
N ARG A 458 -30.33 17.47 2.14
CA ARG A 458 -31.44 18.07 2.84
C ARG A 458 -32.64 18.00 1.91
N PHE A 459 -33.53 17.04 2.16
CA PHE A 459 -34.88 17.13 1.62
C PHE A 459 -35.54 18.33 2.31
N TYR A 460 -35.80 19.36 1.54
CA TYR A 460 -36.70 20.46 1.92
C TYR A 460 -38.14 19.99 1.71
#